data_041fc804c9f24d9a0859aaf734350b74
#
_entry.id   041fc804c9f24d9a0859aaf734350b74
#
_cell.length_a   1.000
_cell.length_b   1.000
_cell.length_c   1.000
_cell.angle_alpha   90.00
_cell.angle_beta   90.00
_cell.angle_gamma   90.00
#
_symmetry.space_group_name_H-M   'P 1'
#
loop_
_entity.id
_entity.type
_entity.pdbx_description
1 polymer ?
#
loop_
_entity_poly.entity_id
_entity_poly.type
_entity_poly.pdbx_seq_one_letter_code
_entity_poly.pdbx_strand_id
1 'polypeptide(L)'
;MKYKNWLNEWLALYVKPTTKIRTYKKYQRQIQLHILPALGEFELNDLTATVLQRFTVDLSEKGLSANTVNGIISVLKSSLRRAVLLGATDKEFTMAIVRPKQREKQVDCFSKEEQRKIEQFIFEKKKNKLFGVLLCLYTGLRIGELLSLTW
;
A
#
# COMPACT_ATOMS: atom_id res chain seq x y z
N MET A 1 19.59 18.68 -2.11
CA MET A 1 18.43 18.41 -3.00
C MET A 1 17.21 18.16 -2.15
N LYS A 2 16.10 18.88 -2.36
CA LYS A 2 14.85 18.67 -1.61
C LYS A 2 14.29 17.26 -1.85
N TYR A 3 13.75 16.65 -0.80
CA TYR A 3 13.21 15.30 -0.86
C TYR A 3 12.06 15.15 -1.85
N LYS A 4 11.24 16.18 -2.05
CA LYS A 4 10.18 16.19 -3.07
C LYS A 4 10.73 16.00 -4.50
N ASN A 5 11.85 16.61 -4.83
CA ASN A 5 12.46 16.48 -6.15
C ASN A 5 12.99 15.06 -6.36
N TRP A 6 13.65 14.51 -5.33
CA TRP A 6 14.07 13.11 -5.33
C TRP A 6 12.91 12.14 -5.50
N LEU A 7 11.81 12.31 -4.77
CA LEU A 7 10.64 11.43 -4.86
C LEU A 7 10.02 11.41 -6.26
N ASN A 8 9.93 12.58 -6.92
CA ASN A 8 9.43 12.68 -8.28
C ASN A 8 10.35 11.95 -9.28
N GLU A 9 11.66 12.16 -9.16
CA GLU A 9 12.66 11.48 -9.97
C GLU A 9 12.63 9.96 -9.73
N TRP A 10 12.61 9.54 -8.47
CA TRP A 10 12.52 8.13 -8.09
C TRP A 10 11.27 7.44 -8.62
N LEU A 11 10.11 8.09 -8.53
CA LEU A 11 8.87 7.56 -9.09
C LEU A 11 8.94 7.40 -10.61
N ALA A 12 9.49 8.40 -11.31
CA ALA A 12 9.54 8.41 -12.77
C ALA A 12 10.53 7.39 -13.33
N LEU A 13 11.75 7.36 -12.77
CA LEU A 13 12.85 6.60 -13.32
C LEU A 13 12.94 5.16 -12.79
N TYR A 14 12.54 4.92 -11.53
CA TYR A 14 12.77 3.62 -10.89
C TYR A 14 11.48 2.84 -10.58
N VAL A 15 10.39 3.53 -10.25
CA VAL A 15 9.14 2.83 -9.89
C VAL A 15 8.28 2.58 -11.12
N LYS A 16 8.06 3.60 -11.96
CA LYS A 16 7.17 3.50 -13.14
C LYS A 16 7.58 2.38 -14.10
N PRO A 17 8.86 2.23 -14.50
CA PRO A 17 9.26 1.19 -15.45
C PRO A 17 9.31 -0.22 -14.85
N THR A 18 9.40 -0.35 -13.51
CA THR A 18 9.64 -1.65 -12.85
C THR A 18 8.42 -2.23 -12.14
N THR A 19 7.32 -1.48 -12.05
CA THR A 19 6.14 -1.91 -11.30
C THR A 19 4.87 -1.91 -12.15
N LYS A 20 3.89 -2.75 -11.74
CA LYS A 20 2.55 -2.72 -12.34
C LYS A 20 1.88 -1.37 -12.07
N ILE A 21 1.06 -0.91 -13.02
CA ILE A 21 0.36 0.39 -12.96
C ILE A 21 -0.39 0.62 -11.62
N ARG A 22 -0.99 -0.43 -11.06
CA ARG A 22 -1.70 -0.36 -9.77
C ARG A 22 -0.74 -0.06 -8.61
N THR A 23 0.45 -0.66 -8.60
CA THR A 23 1.48 -0.41 -7.59
C THR A 23 2.04 1.00 -7.72
N TYR A 24 2.32 1.45 -8.95
CA TYR A 24 2.76 2.82 -9.21
C TYR A 24 1.75 3.85 -8.69
N LYS A 25 0.46 3.70 -9.03
CA LYS A 25 -0.62 4.60 -8.55
C LYS A 25 -0.74 4.58 -7.02
N LYS A 26 -0.57 3.42 -6.39
CA LYS A 26 -0.56 3.30 -4.92
C LYS A 26 0.60 4.10 -4.31
N TYR A 27 1.81 3.97 -4.83
CA TYR A 27 2.98 4.70 -4.34
C TYR A 27 2.80 6.20 -4.55
N GLN A 28 2.38 6.62 -5.73
CA GLN A 28 2.09 8.02 -6.04
C GLN A 28 1.09 8.62 -5.04
N ARG A 29 -0.02 7.92 -4.77
CA ARG A 29 -1.02 8.36 -3.80
C ARG A 29 -0.45 8.48 -2.38
N GLN A 30 0.32 7.49 -1.91
CA GLN A 30 0.94 7.53 -0.58
C GLN A 30 1.93 8.69 -0.45
N ILE A 31 2.70 8.95 -1.48
CA ILE A 31 3.64 10.07 -1.52
C ILE A 31 2.89 11.39 -1.47
N GLN A 32 1.91 11.61 -2.33
CA GLN A 32 1.15 12.86 -2.42
C GLN A 32 0.36 13.19 -1.16
N LEU A 33 -0.30 12.20 -0.57
CA LEU A 33 -1.18 12.42 0.58
C LEU A 33 -0.45 12.47 1.92
N HIS A 34 0.69 11.79 2.05
CA HIS A 34 1.31 11.62 3.37
C HIS A 34 2.77 12.07 3.42
N ILE A 35 3.60 11.69 2.44
CA ILE A 35 5.04 11.93 2.53
C ILE A 35 5.40 13.36 2.13
N LEU A 36 4.89 13.84 1.00
CA LEU A 36 5.20 15.20 0.51
C LEU A 36 4.77 16.31 1.47
N PRO A 37 3.55 16.29 2.06
CA PRO A 37 3.14 17.34 2.98
C PRO A 37 4.00 17.43 4.25
N ALA A 38 4.55 16.29 4.70
CA ALA A 38 5.32 16.22 5.94
C ALA A 38 6.83 16.36 5.73
N LEU A 39 7.36 15.76 4.67
CA LEU A 39 8.80 15.60 4.48
C LEU A 39 9.32 16.22 3.17
N GLY A 40 8.46 16.66 2.28
CA GLY A 40 8.84 17.09 0.93
C GLY A 40 9.79 18.28 0.89
N GLU A 41 9.69 19.20 1.85
CA GLU A 41 10.53 20.42 1.90
C GLU A 41 11.87 20.20 2.58
N PHE A 42 12.08 19.08 3.27
CA PHE A 42 13.38 18.75 3.85
C PHE A 42 14.42 18.53 2.76
N GLU A 43 15.65 18.94 3.03
CA GLU A 43 16.79 18.48 2.24
C GLU A 43 17.01 16.99 2.52
N LEU A 44 17.43 16.24 1.49
CA LEU A 44 17.62 14.80 1.60
C LEU A 44 18.61 14.43 2.73
N ASN A 45 19.64 15.26 2.93
CA ASN A 45 20.65 15.08 3.96
C ASN A 45 20.18 15.52 5.37
N ASP A 46 19.07 16.23 5.49
CA ASP A 46 18.53 16.67 6.78
C ASP A 46 17.48 15.68 7.32
N LEU A 47 17.08 14.72 6.52
CA LEU A 47 16.26 13.62 6.99
C LEU A 47 17.06 12.76 7.97
N THR A 48 16.72 12.79 9.25
CA THR A 48 17.33 11.98 10.30
C THR A 48 16.40 10.85 10.72
N ALA A 49 16.96 9.83 11.38
CA ALA A 49 16.16 8.74 11.95
C ALA A 49 15.05 9.26 12.89
N THR A 50 15.35 10.31 13.67
CA THR A 50 14.39 10.95 14.58
C THR A 50 13.25 11.62 13.82
N VAL A 51 13.54 12.36 12.74
CA VAL A 51 12.52 13.00 11.89
C VAL A 51 11.60 11.94 11.29
N LEU A 52 12.16 10.86 10.76
CA LEU A 52 11.41 9.77 10.15
C LEU A 52 10.60 8.98 11.18
N GLN A 53 11.12 8.80 12.39
CA GLN A 53 10.37 8.15 13.47
C GLN A 53 9.21 9.03 13.94
N ARG A 54 9.40 10.34 14.09
CA ARG A 54 8.33 11.28 14.44
C ARG A 54 7.23 11.26 13.38
N PHE A 55 7.59 11.32 12.10
CA PHE A 55 6.63 11.17 11.01
C PHE A 55 5.81 9.87 11.12
N THR A 56 6.44 8.75 11.52
CA THR A 56 5.75 7.47 11.72
C THR A 56 4.73 7.54 12.85
N VAL A 57 5.04 8.22 13.95
CA VAL A 57 4.14 8.44 15.09
C VAL A 57 2.97 9.33 14.66
N ASP A 58 3.24 10.44 13.99
CA ASP A 58 2.21 11.38 13.50
C ASP A 58 1.20 10.68 12.57
N LEU A 59 1.64 9.75 11.72
CA LEU A 59 0.74 8.95 10.88
C LEU A 59 -0.20 8.09 11.71
N SER A 60 0.29 7.52 12.81
CA SER A 60 -0.50 6.68 13.72
C SER A 60 -1.50 7.53 14.53
N GLU A 61 -1.10 8.70 14.98
CA GLU A 61 -1.95 9.67 15.70
C GLU A 61 -3.09 10.23 14.84
N LYS A 62 -2.88 10.32 13.52
CA LYS A 62 -3.95 10.64 12.55
C LYS A 62 -5.00 9.53 12.37
N GLY A 63 -4.93 8.45 13.15
CA GLY A 63 -5.89 7.35 13.10
C GLY A 63 -5.72 6.40 11.92
N LEU A 64 -4.60 6.45 11.21
CA LEU A 64 -4.34 5.51 10.13
C LEU A 64 -4.09 4.10 10.68
N SER A 65 -4.62 3.08 9.98
CA SER A 65 -4.37 1.70 10.39
C SER A 65 -2.87 1.36 10.29
N ALA A 66 -2.40 0.47 11.17
CA ALA A 66 -1.01 0.00 11.17
C ALA A 66 -0.57 -0.53 9.79
N ASN A 67 -1.47 -1.18 9.05
CA ASN A 67 -1.24 -1.62 7.67
C ASN A 67 -0.96 -0.45 6.72
N THR A 68 -1.74 0.62 6.82
CA THR A 68 -1.57 1.82 5.99
C THR A 68 -0.25 2.50 6.33
N VAL A 69 0.04 2.70 7.62
CA VAL A 69 1.30 3.29 8.10
C VAL A 69 2.49 2.45 7.61
N ASN A 70 2.44 1.13 7.78
CA ASN A 70 3.49 0.23 7.31
C ASN A 70 3.70 0.28 5.78
N GLY A 71 2.62 0.47 5.02
CA GLY A 71 2.68 0.69 3.57
C GLY A 71 3.42 1.98 3.21
N ILE A 72 3.10 3.09 3.88
CA ILE A 72 3.76 4.39 3.68
C ILE A 72 5.24 4.31 4.04
N ILE A 73 5.58 3.70 5.20
CA ILE A 73 6.96 3.49 5.62
C ILE A 73 7.74 2.62 4.61
N SER A 74 7.09 1.63 3.99
CA SER A 74 7.74 0.81 2.97
C SER A 74 8.13 1.63 1.73
N VAL A 75 7.27 2.54 1.28
CA VAL A 75 7.58 3.47 0.17
C VAL A 75 8.71 4.42 0.56
N LEU A 76 8.63 5.01 1.76
CA LEU A 76 9.65 5.89 2.32
C LEU A 76 11.03 5.19 2.35
N LYS A 77 11.10 4.00 2.98
CA LYS A 77 12.33 3.21 3.05
C LYS A 77 12.88 2.84 1.68
N SER A 78 12.01 2.48 0.73
CA SER A 78 12.42 2.11 -0.62
C SER A 78 13.04 3.29 -1.37
N SER A 79 12.46 4.49 -1.27
CA SER A 79 12.99 5.69 -1.91
C SER A 79 14.33 6.13 -1.29
N LEU A 80 14.44 6.13 0.04
CA LEU A 80 15.68 6.51 0.74
C LEU A 80 16.81 5.51 0.51
N ARG A 81 16.51 4.20 0.54
CA ARG A 81 17.51 3.17 0.21
C ARG A 81 18.05 3.34 -1.21
N ARG A 82 17.20 3.69 -2.17
CA ARG A 82 17.65 3.98 -3.54
C ARG A 82 18.52 5.24 -3.60
N ALA A 83 18.20 6.28 -2.81
CA ALA A 83 19.00 7.49 -2.71
C ALA A 83 20.41 7.19 -2.21
N VAL A 84 20.54 6.36 -1.18
CA VAL A 84 21.85 5.92 -0.65
C VAL A 84 22.64 5.13 -1.70
N LEU A 85 22.00 4.16 -2.36
CA LEU A 85 22.63 3.35 -3.41
C LEU A 85 23.16 4.17 -4.59
N LEU A 86 22.58 5.33 -4.85
CA LEU A 86 22.99 6.24 -5.93
C LEU A 86 23.90 7.37 -5.46
N GLY A 87 24.30 7.39 -4.19
CA GLY A 87 25.15 8.45 -3.64
C GLY A 87 24.47 9.81 -3.52
N ALA A 88 23.13 9.86 -3.60
CA ALA A 88 22.38 11.10 -3.42
C ALA A 88 22.33 11.53 -1.93
N THR A 89 22.63 10.64 -1.01
CA THR A 89 22.81 10.85 0.42
C THR A 89 23.67 9.73 1.00
N ASP A 90 24.49 10.06 1.99
CA ASP A 90 25.35 9.08 2.68
C ASP A 90 24.68 8.45 3.90
N LYS A 91 23.49 8.95 4.24
CA LYS A 91 22.84 8.59 5.50
C LYS A 91 21.90 7.38 5.35
N GLU A 92 22.22 6.29 6.02
CA GLU A 92 21.37 5.08 6.05
C GLU A 92 20.47 5.05 7.31
N PHE A 93 19.30 5.69 7.24
CA PHE A 93 18.35 5.74 8.36
C PHE A 93 17.29 4.65 8.34
N THR A 94 17.20 3.90 7.26
CA THR A 94 16.06 3.01 7.00
C THR A 94 15.94 1.88 8.01
N MET A 95 17.02 1.50 8.67
CA MET A 95 17.05 0.46 9.70
C MET A 95 16.49 0.94 11.05
N ALA A 96 16.65 2.21 11.38
CA ALA A 96 16.29 2.77 12.69
C ALA A 96 14.78 3.07 12.86
N ILE A 97 13.98 3.01 11.78
CA ILE A 97 12.54 3.31 11.86
C ILE A 97 11.79 2.10 12.44
N VAL A 98 11.20 2.29 13.63
CA VAL A 98 10.33 1.30 14.28
C VAL A 98 8.94 1.36 13.68
N ARG A 99 8.44 0.22 13.22
CA ARG A 99 7.09 0.10 12.64
C ARG A 99 6.03 -0.10 13.72
N PRO A 100 4.82 0.47 13.57
CA PRO A 100 3.73 0.15 14.46
C PRO A 100 3.36 -1.33 14.38
N LYS A 101 3.08 -1.92 15.54
CA LYS A 101 2.69 -3.33 15.66
C LYS A 101 1.32 -3.53 15.01
N GLN A 102 1.24 -4.45 14.09
CA GLN A 102 -0.02 -4.82 13.46
C GLN A 102 -0.79 -5.75 14.41
N ARG A 103 -2.05 -5.40 14.70
CA ARG A 103 -2.96 -6.32 15.37
C ARG A 103 -3.46 -7.31 14.33
N GLU A 104 -3.40 -8.59 14.65
CA GLU A 104 -4.05 -9.61 13.81
C GLU A 104 -5.54 -9.33 13.79
N LYS A 105 -6.07 -9.10 12.60
CA LYS A 105 -7.51 -9.00 12.39
C LYS A 105 -8.02 -10.43 12.20
N GLN A 106 -8.93 -10.84 13.06
CA GLN A 106 -9.69 -12.07 12.84
C GLN A 106 -10.45 -11.90 11.50
N VAL A 107 -10.31 -12.87 10.62
CA VAL A 107 -11.00 -12.85 9.33
C VAL A 107 -12.39 -13.43 9.55
N ASP A 108 -13.43 -12.61 9.39
CA ASP A 108 -14.80 -13.07 9.40
C ASP A 108 -15.09 -13.87 8.13
N CYS A 109 -15.51 -15.11 8.32
CA CYS A 109 -15.95 -15.99 7.24
C CYS A 109 -17.47 -16.09 7.25
N PHE A 110 -18.08 -16.22 6.08
CA PHE A 110 -19.52 -16.47 6.01
C PHE A 110 -19.87 -17.81 6.67
N SER A 111 -20.92 -17.79 7.49
CA SER A 111 -21.56 -19.02 7.97
C SER A 111 -22.27 -19.75 6.83
N LYS A 112 -22.56 -21.03 7.02
CA LYS A 112 -23.33 -21.81 6.04
C LYS A 112 -24.72 -21.19 5.73
N GLU A 113 -25.33 -20.55 6.72
CA GLU A 113 -26.62 -19.90 6.56
C GLU A 113 -26.52 -18.61 5.74
N GLU A 114 -25.50 -17.81 5.98
CA GLU A 114 -25.22 -16.61 5.19
C GLU A 114 -24.88 -16.95 3.76
N GLN A 115 -24.07 -18.01 3.53
CA GLN A 115 -23.79 -18.51 2.19
C GLN A 115 -25.08 -18.90 1.45
N ARG A 116 -25.97 -19.66 2.09
CA ARG A 116 -27.27 -20.05 1.49
C ARG A 116 -28.13 -18.83 1.12
N LYS A 117 -28.16 -17.80 1.96
CA LYS A 117 -28.89 -16.55 1.66
C LYS A 117 -28.31 -15.85 0.42
N ILE A 118 -26.98 -15.82 0.30
CA ILE A 118 -26.31 -15.26 -0.89
C ILE A 118 -26.67 -16.05 -2.14
N GLU A 119 -26.65 -17.38 -2.07
CA GLU A 119 -27.01 -18.27 -3.17
C GLU A 119 -28.45 -18.04 -3.63
N GLN A 120 -29.40 -18.06 -2.71
CA GLN A 120 -30.81 -17.80 -2.98
C GLN A 120 -31.03 -16.45 -3.67
N PHE A 121 -30.44 -15.38 -3.13
CA PHE A 121 -30.51 -14.06 -3.74
C PHE A 121 -29.99 -14.03 -5.18
N ILE A 122 -28.87 -14.74 -5.45
CA ILE A 122 -28.27 -14.79 -6.80
C ILE A 122 -29.17 -15.54 -7.77
N PHE A 123 -29.77 -16.65 -7.37
CA PHE A 123 -30.68 -17.43 -8.19
C PHE A 123 -31.98 -16.69 -8.48
N GLU A 124 -32.55 -15.96 -7.49
CA GLU A 124 -33.74 -15.14 -7.69
C GLU A 124 -33.51 -14.00 -8.68
N LYS A 125 -32.37 -13.33 -8.61
CA LYS A 125 -32.09 -12.16 -9.47
C LYS A 125 -31.71 -12.52 -10.90
N LYS A 126 -31.31 -13.79 -11.20
CA LYS A 126 -30.97 -14.31 -12.55
C LYS A 126 -30.00 -13.41 -13.34
N LYS A 127 -29.10 -12.66 -12.65
CA LYS A 127 -28.14 -11.76 -13.31
C LYS A 127 -26.81 -12.51 -13.51
N ASN A 128 -26.41 -12.71 -14.76
CA ASN A 128 -25.17 -13.42 -15.12
C ASN A 128 -23.92 -12.94 -14.36
N LYS A 129 -23.83 -11.63 -14.12
CA LYS A 129 -22.69 -11.06 -13.36
C LYS A 129 -22.57 -11.58 -11.92
N LEU A 130 -23.68 -12.02 -11.31
CA LEU A 130 -23.70 -12.52 -9.94
C LEU A 130 -23.20 -13.97 -9.87
N PHE A 131 -23.22 -14.74 -10.96
CA PHE A 131 -22.65 -16.10 -10.99
C PHE A 131 -21.15 -16.13 -10.71
N GLY A 132 -20.42 -15.05 -11.03
CA GLY A 132 -19.02 -14.91 -10.64
C GLY A 132 -18.80 -14.95 -9.13
N VAL A 133 -19.74 -14.45 -8.33
CA VAL A 133 -19.69 -14.52 -6.87
C VAL A 133 -19.82 -15.97 -6.39
N LEU A 134 -20.76 -16.74 -6.98
CA LEU A 134 -20.90 -18.18 -6.67
C LEU A 134 -19.62 -18.93 -7.00
N LEU A 135 -19.06 -18.67 -8.18
CA LEU A 135 -17.81 -19.32 -8.60
C LEU A 135 -16.68 -19.04 -7.59
N CYS A 136 -16.55 -17.79 -7.14
CA CYS A 136 -15.56 -17.45 -6.09
C CYS A 136 -15.86 -18.16 -4.75
N LEU A 137 -17.12 -18.25 -4.34
CA LEU A 137 -17.51 -18.91 -3.08
C LEU A 137 -17.19 -20.40 -3.09
N TYR A 138 -17.44 -21.09 -4.19
CA TYR A 138 -17.22 -22.53 -4.29
C TYR A 138 -15.78 -22.93 -4.63
N THR A 139 -15.05 -22.10 -5.37
CA THR A 139 -13.70 -22.43 -5.85
C THR A 139 -12.59 -21.75 -5.03
N GLY A 140 -12.91 -20.73 -4.24
CA GLY A 140 -11.92 -19.92 -3.54
C GLY A 140 -11.11 -19.01 -4.47
N LEU A 141 -11.47 -18.87 -5.74
CA LEU A 141 -10.81 -17.96 -6.69
C LEU A 141 -10.91 -16.50 -6.21
N ARG A 142 -9.80 -15.80 -6.32
CA ARG A 142 -9.82 -14.35 -6.09
C ARG A 142 -10.55 -13.66 -7.24
N ILE A 143 -11.27 -12.57 -6.95
CA ILE A 143 -12.01 -11.81 -7.98
C ILE A 143 -11.13 -11.41 -9.18
N GLY A 144 -9.85 -11.11 -8.96
CA GLY A 144 -8.92 -10.80 -10.03
C GLY A 144 -8.58 -11.99 -10.92
N GLU A 145 -8.54 -13.19 -10.36
CA GLU A 145 -8.33 -14.46 -11.08
C GLU A 145 -9.59 -14.80 -11.89
N LEU A 146 -10.76 -14.68 -11.27
CA LEU A 146 -12.03 -14.83 -11.96
C LEU A 146 -12.15 -13.95 -13.20
N LEU A 147 -11.83 -12.65 -13.05
CA LEU A 147 -11.91 -11.68 -14.15
C LEU A 147 -10.86 -11.91 -15.25
N SER A 148 -9.85 -12.71 -15.01
CA SER A 148 -8.82 -13.08 -15.99
C SER A 148 -9.12 -14.40 -16.73
N LEU A 149 -10.19 -15.13 -16.35
CA LEU A 149 -10.60 -16.33 -17.05
C LEU A 149 -11.04 -15.98 -18.47
N THR A 150 -10.47 -16.69 -19.42
CA THR A 150 -10.86 -16.65 -20.83
C THR A 150 -11.47 -18.00 -21.21
N TRP A 151 -12.48 -17.99 -22.06
CA TRP A 151 -13.15 -19.17 -22.58
C TRP A 151 -12.59 -19.48 -23.96
#